data_8d8573e487da3241cfdaef422aa36295
#
_entry.id   8d8573e487da3241cfdaef422aa36295
#
_cell.length_a   1.000
_cell.length_b   1.000
_cell.length_c   1.000
_cell.angle_alpha   90.00
_cell.angle_beta   90.00
_cell.angle_gamma   90.00
#
_symmetry.space_group_name_H-M   'P 1'
#
loop_
_entity.id
_entity.type
_entity.pdbx_description
1 polymer ?
#
loop_
_entity_poly.entity_id
_entity_poly.type
_entity_poly.pdbx_seq_one_letter_code
_entity_poly.pdbx_strand_id
1 'polypeptide(L)'
;MRGIAALAIVVTFASVPALAGDEFPIAGTYVQNAACKGDGSDPAKMLVRITDADIHSSFGVCTFVRKEYEGNLLKAQMSCNGPAGNMLLGDVRFTLRGDKNIDFVDQDHTYNVVLHRCPQTSAAQQPAAASAR
;
A
#
# COMPACT_ATOMS: atom_id res chain seq x y z
N MET A 1 -47.27 -52.24 -6.93
CA MET A 1 -46.36 -51.35 -7.68
C MET A 1 -45.95 -50.23 -6.79
N ARG A 2 -44.74 -50.25 -6.36
CA ARG A 2 -44.19 -49.19 -5.44
C ARG A 2 -43.19 -48.38 -6.23
N GLY A 3 -43.58 -47.16 -6.54
CA GLY A 3 -42.70 -46.20 -7.17
C GLY A 3 -41.79 -45.55 -6.12
N ILE A 4 -40.52 -45.77 -6.26
CA ILE A 4 -39.51 -45.12 -5.45
C ILE A 4 -39.18 -43.78 -6.12
N ALA A 5 -39.66 -42.70 -5.53
CA ALA A 5 -39.27 -41.34 -5.95
C ALA A 5 -37.86 -41.08 -5.43
N ALA A 6 -36.91 -41.04 -6.32
CA ALA A 6 -35.56 -40.60 -5.98
C ALA A 6 -35.53 -39.07 -5.84
N LEU A 7 -35.35 -38.59 -4.64
CA LEU A 7 -35.15 -37.19 -4.37
C LEU A 7 -33.70 -36.85 -4.74
N ALA A 8 -33.51 -36.14 -5.83
CA ALA A 8 -32.20 -35.60 -6.20
C ALA A 8 -31.95 -34.34 -5.35
N ILE A 9 -31.06 -34.46 -4.41
CA ILE A 9 -30.59 -33.29 -3.63
C ILE A 9 -29.58 -32.54 -4.51
N VAL A 10 -29.99 -31.43 -5.06
CA VAL A 10 -29.08 -30.52 -5.74
C VAL A 10 -28.35 -29.72 -4.67
N VAL A 11 -27.10 -30.10 -4.41
CA VAL A 11 -26.21 -29.31 -3.56
C VAL A 11 -25.67 -28.16 -4.40
N THR A 12 -26.27 -27.01 -4.25
CA THR A 12 -25.73 -25.77 -4.82
C THR A 12 -24.54 -25.33 -3.97
N PHE A 13 -23.35 -25.56 -4.48
CA PHE A 13 -22.16 -24.92 -3.91
C PHE A 13 -22.26 -23.42 -4.18
N ALA A 14 -22.59 -22.66 -3.15
CA ALA A 14 -22.43 -21.22 -3.19
C ALA A 14 -20.93 -20.93 -3.28
N SER A 15 -20.47 -20.52 -4.44
CA SER A 15 -19.13 -20.00 -4.59
C SER A 15 -19.04 -18.70 -3.80
N VAL A 16 -18.42 -18.75 -2.65
CA VAL A 16 -18.08 -17.55 -1.91
C VAL A 16 -17.07 -16.79 -2.77
N PRO A 17 -17.37 -15.56 -3.20
CA PRO A 17 -16.36 -14.80 -3.91
C PRO A 17 -15.16 -14.66 -2.99
N ALA A 18 -14.01 -15.09 -3.47
CA ALA A 18 -12.76 -14.83 -2.77
C ALA A 18 -12.69 -13.33 -2.55
N LEU A 19 -12.69 -12.91 -1.29
CA LEU A 19 -12.48 -11.53 -0.96
C LEU A 19 -11.17 -11.10 -1.58
N ALA A 20 -11.21 -10.19 -2.53
CA ALA A 20 -10.04 -9.51 -3.05
C ALA A 20 -9.47 -8.60 -1.96
N GLY A 21 -9.27 -9.17 -0.76
CA GLY A 21 -8.92 -8.46 0.45
C GLY A 21 -7.44 -8.36 0.72
N ASP A 22 -6.61 -8.86 -0.21
CA ASP A 22 -5.17 -8.91 -0.01
C ASP A 22 -4.45 -7.72 -0.63
N GLU A 23 -5.18 -6.68 -1.01
CA GLU A 23 -4.55 -5.44 -1.37
C GLU A 23 -3.83 -4.85 -0.16
N PHE A 24 -2.56 -4.57 -0.34
CA PHE A 24 -1.77 -3.86 0.65
C PHE A 24 -2.42 -2.49 0.91
N PRO A 25 -3.02 -2.25 2.09
CA PRO A 25 -3.93 -1.10 2.27
C PRO A 25 -3.25 0.26 2.15
N ILE A 26 -1.94 0.32 2.30
CA ILE A 26 -1.18 1.56 2.14
C ILE A 26 -0.54 1.70 0.75
N ALA A 27 -0.74 0.75 -0.15
CA ALA A 27 -0.21 0.89 -1.51
C ALA A 27 -0.84 2.08 -2.22
N GLY A 28 -0.02 2.85 -2.90
CA GLY A 28 -0.49 4.03 -3.64
C GLY A 28 0.59 5.07 -3.83
N THR A 29 0.19 6.18 -4.40
CA THR A 29 1.04 7.36 -4.57
C THR A 29 0.60 8.44 -3.59
N TYR A 30 1.57 9.11 -3.03
CA TYR A 30 1.38 10.11 -1.99
C TYR A 30 2.25 11.34 -2.24
N VAL A 31 1.87 12.46 -1.61
CA VAL A 31 2.70 13.65 -1.51
C VAL A 31 3.00 13.92 -0.04
N GLN A 32 4.25 14.23 0.27
CA GLN A 32 4.66 14.51 1.64
C GLN A 32 4.20 15.90 2.07
N ASN A 33 3.55 15.97 3.22
CA ASN A 33 3.19 17.20 3.93
C ASN A 33 2.37 18.25 3.14
N ALA A 34 1.80 17.86 2.03
CA ALA A 34 0.95 18.71 1.22
C ALA A 34 -0.09 17.87 0.49
N ALA A 35 -1.25 18.43 0.26
CA ALA A 35 -2.29 17.75 -0.49
C ALA A 35 -1.82 17.40 -1.90
N CYS A 36 -2.10 16.19 -2.35
CA CYS A 36 -1.78 15.77 -3.71
C CYS A 36 -2.73 16.42 -4.71
N LYS A 37 -2.17 17.05 -5.72
CA LYS A 37 -2.96 17.64 -6.81
C LYS A 37 -3.37 16.60 -7.85
N GLY A 38 -2.48 15.64 -8.12
CA GLY A 38 -2.77 14.54 -9.02
C GLY A 38 -2.81 14.92 -10.50
N ASP A 39 -2.39 16.13 -10.85
CA ASP A 39 -2.41 16.67 -12.21
C ASP A 39 -1.03 16.71 -12.88
N GLY A 40 -0.03 16.16 -12.20
CA GLY A 40 1.37 16.20 -12.65
C GLY A 40 2.16 17.41 -12.17
N SER A 41 1.52 18.35 -11.47
CA SER A 41 2.19 19.55 -10.94
C SER A 41 2.83 19.36 -9.57
N ASP A 42 2.59 18.21 -8.93
CA ASP A 42 3.18 17.91 -7.64
C ASP A 42 4.70 17.82 -7.76
N PRO A 43 5.46 18.43 -6.83
CA PRO A 43 6.91 18.38 -6.89
C PRO A 43 7.43 16.95 -6.81
N ALA A 44 8.25 16.54 -7.77
CA ALA A 44 8.78 15.17 -7.83
C ALA A 44 9.50 14.75 -6.55
N LYS A 45 10.20 15.68 -5.91
CA LYS A 45 10.91 15.42 -4.66
C LYS A 45 10.00 15.11 -3.47
N MET A 46 8.72 15.45 -3.57
CA MET A 46 7.73 15.21 -2.52
C MET A 46 6.89 13.97 -2.80
N LEU A 47 7.01 13.37 -3.97
CA LEU A 47 6.25 12.19 -4.33
C LEU A 47 6.82 10.95 -3.65
N VAL A 48 5.91 10.12 -3.16
CA VAL A 48 6.22 8.83 -2.56
C VAL A 48 5.30 7.79 -3.17
N ARG A 49 5.86 6.70 -3.64
CA ARG A 49 5.08 5.56 -4.13
C ARG A 49 5.32 4.37 -3.22
N ILE A 50 4.25 3.82 -2.71
CA ILE A 50 4.28 2.65 -1.83
C ILE A 50 3.67 1.46 -2.56
N THR A 51 4.40 0.35 -2.58
CA THR A 51 3.93 -0.94 -3.05
C THR A 51 3.93 -1.93 -1.88
N ASP A 52 3.48 -3.13 -2.11
CA ASP A 52 3.55 -4.19 -1.09
C ASP A 52 4.99 -4.63 -0.77
N ALA A 53 5.94 -4.33 -1.64
CA ALA A 53 7.33 -4.74 -1.51
C ALA A 53 8.26 -3.60 -1.07
N ASP A 54 7.99 -2.37 -1.50
CA ASP A 54 8.94 -1.28 -1.35
C ASP A 54 8.28 0.11 -1.33
N ILE A 55 9.10 1.10 -1.01
CA ILE A 55 8.74 2.51 -1.06
C ILE A 55 9.77 3.25 -1.91
N HIS A 56 9.28 3.98 -2.89
CA HIS A 56 10.10 4.84 -3.74
C HIS A 56 9.87 6.29 -3.38
N SER A 57 10.95 6.99 -3.07
CA SER A 57 10.92 8.43 -2.77
C SER A 57 12.18 9.11 -3.28
N SER A 58 12.28 10.42 -3.11
CA SER A 58 13.50 11.16 -3.44
C SER A 58 14.69 10.77 -2.57
N PHE A 59 14.45 10.13 -1.43
CA PHE A 59 15.51 9.61 -0.56
C PHE A 59 16.06 8.26 -1.02
N GLY A 60 15.43 7.64 -1.99
CA GLY A 60 15.83 6.35 -2.53
C GLY A 60 14.71 5.32 -2.47
N VAL A 61 15.09 4.06 -2.49
CA VAL A 61 14.18 2.93 -2.44
C VAL A 61 14.36 2.18 -1.13
N CYS A 62 13.27 2.04 -0.39
CA CYS A 62 13.24 1.26 0.84
C CYS A 62 12.41 -0.01 0.63
N THR A 63 13.03 -1.15 0.84
CA THR A 63 12.37 -2.46 0.72
C THR A 63 11.89 -2.90 2.08
N PHE A 64 10.66 -3.39 2.16
CA PHE A 64 10.13 -3.97 3.37
C PHE A 64 10.84 -5.29 3.68
N VAL A 65 11.53 -5.35 4.81
CA VAL A 65 12.14 -6.57 5.32
C VAL A 65 11.13 -7.35 6.17
N ARG A 66 10.35 -6.64 6.97
CA ARG A 66 9.33 -7.21 7.83
C ARG A 66 8.15 -6.25 7.94
N LYS A 67 6.95 -6.81 7.90
CA LYS A 67 5.69 -6.05 8.04
C LYS A 67 4.81 -6.73 9.08
N GLU A 68 4.17 -5.94 9.91
CA GLU A 68 3.23 -6.41 10.91
C GLU A 68 2.07 -5.40 11.03
N TYR A 69 0.85 -5.87 10.80
CA TYR A 69 -0.35 -5.05 10.91
C TYR A 69 -1.04 -5.23 12.26
N GLU A 70 -1.40 -4.11 12.88
CA GLU A 70 -2.27 -4.05 14.04
C GLU A 70 -3.37 -3.02 13.78
N GLY A 71 -4.56 -3.46 13.35
CA GLY A 71 -5.61 -2.54 12.96
C GLY A 71 -5.18 -1.63 11.80
N ASN A 72 -5.17 -0.32 12.03
CA ASN A 72 -4.76 0.67 11.04
C ASN A 72 -3.26 1.02 11.12
N LEU A 73 -2.51 0.35 11.97
CA LEU A 73 -1.08 0.58 12.16
C LEU A 73 -0.29 -0.52 11.44
N LEU A 74 0.63 -0.12 10.59
CA LEU A 74 1.67 -0.98 10.04
C LEU A 74 3.00 -0.67 10.72
N LYS A 75 3.56 -1.65 11.39
CA LYS A 75 4.94 -1.63 11.87
C LYS A 75 5.81 -2.34 10.86
N ALA A 76 6.92 -1.75 10.51
CA ALA A 76 7.81 -2.33 9.51
C ALA A 76 9.29 -2.15 9.85
N GLN A 77 10.09 -3.06 9.34
CA GLN A 77 11.52 -2.89 9.19
C GLN A 77 11.83 -2.74 7.71
N MET A 78 12.71 -1.84 7.37
CA MET A 78 13.01 -1.51 5.99
C MET A 78 14.51 -1.43 5.74
N SER A 79 14.91 -1.89 4.58
CA SER A 79 16.27 -1.69 4.06
C SER A 79 16.22 -0.66 2.95
N CYS A 80 16.91 0.45 3.13
CA CYS A 80 16.87 1.58 2.21
C CYS A 80 18.19 1.72 1.45
N ASN A 81 18.08 1.92 0.15
CA ASN A 81 19.18 2.31 -0.73
C ASN A 81 18.95 3.74 -1.22
N GLY A 82 19.88 4.60 -0.99
CA GLY A 82 19.78 5.98 -1.42
C GLY A 82 21.14 6.63 -1.65
N PRO A 83 21.16 7.93 -1.96
CA PRO A 83 22.41 8.65 -2.20
C PRO A 83 23.41 8.58 -1.05
N ALA A 84 22.93 8.43 0.17
CA ALA A 84 23.75 8.31 1.37
C ALA A 84 24.24 6.87 1.63
N GLY A 85 23.90 5.91 0.76
CA GLY A 85 24.26 4.51 0.92
C GLY A 85 23.10 3.67 1.46
N ASN A 86 23.43 2.52 2.01
CA ASN A 86 22.46 1.57 2.55
C ASN A 86 22.16 1.86 4.01
N MET A 87 20.89 1.83 4.38
CA MET A 87 20.43 2.05 5.73
C MET A 87 19.37 1.03 6.11
N LEU A 88 19.48 0.49 7.30
CA LEU A 88 18.43 -0.34 7.87
C LEU A 88 17.59 0.51 8.82
N LEU A 89 16.29 0.60 8.55
CA LEU A 89 15.33 1.24 9.44
C LEU A 89 14.57 0.17 10.20
N GLY A 90 14.73 0.16 11.53
CA GLY A 90 13.91 -0.64 12.42
C GLY A 90 12.64 0.10 12.80
N ASP A 91 11.64 -0.53 13.30
CA ASP A 91 10.44 0.03 13.92
C ASP A 91 9.90 1.33 13.29
N VAL A 92 9.73 1.35 11.99
CA VAL A 92 9.01 2.42 11.32
C VAL A 92 7.51 2.15 11.38
N ARG A 93 6.71 3.20 11.49
CA ARG A 93 5.27 3.09 11.69
C ARG A 93 4.51 3.89 10.66
N PHE A 94 3.52 3.26 10.09
CA PHE A 94 2.58 3.86 9.16
C PHE A 94 1.19 3.74 9.75
N THR A 95 0.58 4.85 10.12
CA THR A 95 -0.79 4.85 10.60
C THR A 95 -1.73 5.29 9.50
N LEU A 96 -2.59 4.39 9.05
CA LEU A 96 -3.59 4.69 8.02
C LEU A 96 -4.77 5.42 8.66
N ARG A 97 -5.05 6.62 8.18
CA ARG A 97 -6.19 7.43 8.61
C ARG A 97 -7.46 7.07 7.84
N GLY A 98 -8.61 7.50 8.36
CA GLY A 98 -9.89 7.31 7.69
C GLY A 98 -10.01 8.01 6.33
N ASP A 99 -9.25 9.07 6.10
CA ASP A 99 -9.18 9.80 4.83
C ASP A 99 -8.18 9.21 3.83
N LYS A 100 -7.62 8.05 4.16
CA LYS A 100 -6.58 7.37 3.37
C LYS A 100 -5.20 8.02 3.42
N ASN A 101 -5.02 9.10 4.13
CA ASN A 101 -3.70 9.65 4.42
C ASN A 101 -2.97 8.77 5.42
N ILE A 102 -1.66 8.89 5.46
CA ILE A 102 -0.81 8.08 6.31
C ILE A 102 0.07 8.98 7.16
N ASP A 103 0.09 8.72 8.46
CA ASP A 103 1.11 9.27 9.34
C ASP A 103 2.30 8.31 9.36
N PHE A 104 3.44 8.80 8.92
CA PHE A 104 4.70 8.07 8.95
C PHE A 104 5.59 8.59 10.06
N VAL A 105 6.15 7.67 10.85
CA VAL A 105 7.07 7.97 11.95
C VAL A 105 8.21 6.97 11.93
N ASP A 106 9.45 7.46 12.00
CA ASP A 106 10.60 6.59 12.16
C ASP A 106 10.79 6.14 13.62
N GLN A 107 11.70 5.21 13.86
CA GLN A 107 11.91 4.62 15.18
C GLN A 107 12.31 5.63 16.25
N ASP A 108 13.01 6.69 15.88
CA ASP A 108 13.52 7.70 16.79
C ASP A 108 12.59 8.90 16.95
N HIS A 109 11.47 8.89 16.23
CA HIS A 109 10.52 10.01 16.14
C HIS A 109 11.18 11.31 15.65
N THR A 110 12.27 11.19 14.93
CA THR A 110 13.00 12.35 14.36
C THR A 110 12.44 12.75 13.00
N TYR A 111 11.78 11.83 12.33
CA TYR A 111 11.18 12.07 11.04
C TYR A 111 9.70 11.72 11.09
N ASN A 112 8.88 12.75 11.05
CA ASN A 112 7.43 12.62 11.06
C ASN A 112 6.87 13.33 9.84
N VAL A 113 6.14 12.60 9.01
CA VAL A 113 5.50 13.18 7.83
C VAL A 113 4.08 12.67 7.70
N VAL A 114 3.23 13.51 7.13
CA VAL A 114 1.92 13.10 6.65
C VAL A 114 2.03 12.84 5.15
N LEU A 115 1.68 11.64 4.75
CA LEU A 115 1.60 11.24 3.36
C LEU A 115 0.16 11.45 2.89
N HIS A 116 -0.04 12.41 2.02
CA HIS A 116 -1.35 12.71 1.45
C HIS A 116 -1.58 11.88 0.21
N ARG A 117 -2.60 11.05 0.25
CA ARG A 117 -2.90 10.13 -0.83
C ARG A 117 -3.33 10.87 -2.07
N CYS A 118 -2.74 10.49 -3.19
CA CYS A 118 -3.13 10.97 -4.49
C CYS A 118 -4.39 10.24 -4.97
N PRO A 119 -5.30 10.94 -5.67
CA PRO A 119 -6.44 10.28 -6.27
C PRO A 119 -5.95 9.20 -7.23
N GLN A 120 -6.55 8.02 -7.14
CA GLN A 120 -6.33 7.01 -8.16
C GLN A 120 -7.21 7.36 -9.35
N THR A 121 -6.63 7.95 -10.35
CA THR A 121 -7.24 7.98 -11.65
C THR A 121 -6.84 6.70 -12.37
N SER A 122 -7.82 6.05 -12.94
CA SER A 122 -7.74 4.89 -13.80
C SER A 122 -6.36 4.58 -14.42
N ALA A 123 -6.35 3.92 -15.52
CA ALA A 123 -5.20 3.48 -16.28
C ALA A 123 -4.07 4.52 -16.49
N ALA A 124 -4.37 5.80 -16.38
CA ALA A 124 -3.37 6.84 -16.62
C ALA A 124 -2.24 6.88 -15.57
N GLN A 125 -2.50 6.39 -14.38
CA GLN A 125 -1.47 6.34 -13.33
C GLN A 125 -0.76 5.00 -13.22
N GLN A 126 -1.39 3.95 -13.68
CA GLN A 126 -0.79 2.64 -13.65
C GLN A 126 0.46 2.50 -14.48
N PRO A 127 0.56 3.14 -15.58
CA PRO A 127 1.69 2.90 -16.45
C PRO A 127 2.97 3.48 -15.94
N ALA A 128 2.91 4.22 -14.88
CA ALA A 128 4.13 4.49 -14.15
C ALA A 128 4.86 3.18 -13.92
N ALA A 129 4.11 2.13 -13.71
CA ALA A 129 4.67 0.80 -13.69
C ALA A 129 5.19 0.36 -15.06
N ALA A 130 4.50 0.69 -16.11
CA ALA A 130 4.93 0.35 -17.47
C ALA A 130 6.16 1.14 -17.89
N SER A 131 6.36 2.29 -17.34
CA SER A 131 7.57 3.07 -17.57
C SER A 131 8.79 2.52 -16.85
N ALA A 132 8.64 1.47 -16.09
CA ALA A 132 9.76 0.70 -15.58
C ALA A 132 10.47 -0.04 -16.73
N ARG A 133 10.80 0.64 -17.72
CA ARG A 133 11.59 0.18 -18.86
C ARG A 133 12.91 0.90 -18.87
#